data_704c7a4e7419aa84bcd68fdd3e5bf7b1
#
_entry.id   704c7a4e7419aa84bcd68fdd3e5bf7b1
#
_cell.length_a   1.000
_cell.length_b   1.000
_cell.length_c   1.000
_cell.angle_alpha   90.00
_cell.angle_beta   90.00
_cell.angle_gamma   90.00
#
_symmetry.space_group_name_H-M   'P 1'
#
loop_
_entity.id
_entity.type
_entity.pdbx_description
1 polymer ?
#
loop_
_entity_poly.entity_id
_entity_poly.type
_entity_poly.pdbx_seq_one_letter_code
_entity_poly.pdbx_strand_id
1 'polypeptide(L)'
;MTTAAKKSVNTKAKPALTKAKPPRTKAKVPRSRAGDPLSRLREVCFSLPEVTEKEAWSEPTFRVRDKMFAMFTNYHHGDGRIAVWCKAPLGMQEILIDADPRRFFRPPYVGPKGWIGICLDGKVDWNEVHALLADAWRMTAPAKLAATLPRAG
;
A
#
# COMPACT_ATOMS: atom_id res chain seq x y z
N MET A 1 -6.87 -24.25 44.28
CA MET A 1 -6.61 -24.16 43.90
C MET A 1 -6.49 -23.83 42.94
N THR A 2 -6.49 -23.84 42.91
CA THR A 2 -6.26 -23.57 42.17
C THR A 2 -6.15 -23.23 41.18
N THR A 3 -6.13 -23.18 41.11
CA THR A 3 -5.96 -22.92 40.30
C THR A 3 -5.81 -22.51 39.39
N ALA A 4 -5.74 -22.52 39.38
CA ALA A 4 -5.52 -22.17 38.55
C ALA A 4 -5.35 -21.81 37.70
N ALA A 5 -5.34 -21.86 37.76
CA ALA A 5 -5.07 -21.53 36.99
C ALA A 5 -4.90 -21.27 36.11
N LYS A 6 -4.92 -21.31 36.12
CA LYS A 6 -4.62 -21.18 35.34
C LYS A 6 -4.49 -20.73 34.44
N LYS A 7 -4.55 -20.75 34.49
CA LYS A 7 -4.28 -20.49 33.62
C LYS A 7 -4.10 -19.97 32.78
N SER A 8 -4.13 -20.04 32.97
CA SER A 8 -3.75 -19.61 32.12
C SER A 8 -3.57 -19.27 31.25
N VAL A 9 -3.64 -19.40 31.34
CA VAL A 9 -3.22 -19.13 30.51
C VAL A 9 -3.11 -18.88 29.57
N ASN A 10 -3.05 -18.92 29.56
CA ASN A 10 -2.74 -18.76 28.62
C ASN A 10 -2.57 -18.28 27.78
N THR A 11 -2.59 -18.30 28.00
CA THR A 11 -2.18 -17.87 27.36
C THR A 11 -2.00 -17.69 26.46
N LYS A 12 -1.95 -17.84 26.35
CA LYS A 12 -1.57 -17.77 25.49
C LYS A 12 -1.45 -17.34 24.60
N ALA A 13 -1.59 -17.38 24.69
CA ALA A 13 -1.31 -17.02 23.94
C ALA A 13 -1.09 -16.74 23.11
N LYS A 14 -0.96 -16.70 22.96
CA LYS A 14 -0.51 -16.50 22.21
C LYS A 14 -0.30 -16.10 21.43
N PRO A 15 -0.29 -16.14 21.49
CA PRO A 15 0.10 -15.75 20.72
C PRO A 15 0.36 -15.68 19.78
N ALA A 16 0.40 -15.97 19.65
CA ALA A 16 0.74 -15.92 18.93
C ALA A 16 0.76 -15.86 18.03
N LEU A 17 0.69 -15.95 17.85
CA LEU A 17 0.87 -15.92 17.11
C LEU A 17 1.12 -15.57 16.27
N THR A 18 1.19 -15.44 16.30
CA THR A 18 1.53 -15.14 15.67
C THR A 18 1.87 -15.21 14.78
N LYS A 19 2.09 -15.46 14.56
CA LYS A 19 2.47 -15.55 13.94
C LYS A 19 2.56 -15.43 12.96
N ALA A 20 2.47 -15.52 12.80
CA ALA A 20 2.55 -15.40 12.02
C ALA A 20 2.64 -15.47 11.04
N LYS A 21 2.70 -15.57 10.60
CA LYS A 21 2.84 -15.64 9.80
C LYS A 21 2.79 -15.57 8.77
N PRO A 22 2.72 -15.65 8.44
CA PRO A 22 2.64 -15.61 7.52
C PRO A 22 2.61 -15.60 6.47
N PRO A 23 2.67 -15.57 6.19
CA PRO A 23 2.51 -15.55 5.30
C PRO A 23 2.47 -15.50 4.24
N ARG A 24 2.69 -15.68 3.99
CA ARG A 24 2.59 -15.72 3.20
C ARG A 24 2.06 -15.56 2.35
N THR A 25 1.73 -15.61 2.21
CA THR A 25 1.14 -15.60 1.60
C THR A 25 0.77 -15.30 0.67
N LYS A 26 0.88 -15.47 0.23
CA LYS A 26 0.55 -15.28 -0.61
C LYS A 26 -0.32 -15.10 -1.23
N ALA A 27 -0.22 -15.21 -1.47
CA ALA A 27 -1.03 -15.10 -2.21
C ALA A 27 -2.37 -14.98 -2.15
N LYS A 28 -2.89 -15.34 -1.54
CA LYS A 28 -4.07 -15.21 -1.46
C LYS A 28 -4.36 -14.06 -0.90
N VAL A 29 -4.61 -13.16 -1.57
CA VAL A 29 -5.04 -11.96 -1.04
C VAL A 29 -6.31 -12.22 -0.35
N PRO A 30 -6.38 -11.95 0.87
CA PRO A 30 -7.58 -12.19 1.58
C PRO A 30 -8.64 -11.28 1.03
N ARG A 31 -9.87 -11.74 1.06
CA ARG A 31 -10.88 -11.00 0.65
C ARG A 31 -10.90 -9.83 1.42
N SER A 32 -10.93 -8.70 0.90
CA SER A 32 -10.81 -7.53 1.69
C SER A 32 -12.01 -7.37 2.55
N ARG A 33 -11.81 -6.99 3.79
CA ARG A 33 -12.81 -6.67 4.62
C ARG A 33 -13.12 -5.33 4.21
N ALA A 34 -14.33 -4.95 4.15
CA ALA A 34 -14.74 -3.63 3.79
C ALA A 34 -13.99 -2.66 4.65
N GLY A 35 -13.38 -1.70 4.10
CA GLY A 35 -12.69 -0.70 4.85
C GLY A 35 -11.26 -1.00 5.24
N ASP A 36 -10.76 -2.17 4.92
CA ASP A 36 -9.36 -2.45 5.18
C ASP A 36 -8.51 -1.86 4.07
N PRO A 37 -7.78 -0.76 4.35
CA PRO A 37 -7.05 -0.07 3.27
C PRO A 37 -6.01 -0.92 2.59
N LEU A 38 -5.28 -1.73 3.34
CA LEU A 38 -4.23 -2.53 2.73
C LEU A 38 -4.82 -3.60 1.82
N SER A 39 -5.89 -4.24 2.23
CA SER A 39 -6.53 -5.26 1.39
C SER A 39 -7.03 -4.65 0.09
N ARG A 40 -7.66 -3.47 0.18
CA ARG A 40 -8.12 -2.79 -1.02
C ARG A 40 -6.96 -2.36 -1.90
N LEU A 41 -5.90 -1.86 -1.28
CA LEU A 41 -4.73 -1.45 -2.05
C LEU A 41 -4.11 -2.63 -2.78
N ARG A 42 -4.06 -3.79 -2.13
CA ARG A 42 -3.56 -4.99 -2.79
C ARG A 42 -4.39 -5.36 -4.00
N GLU A 43 -5.71 -5.28 -3.88
CA GLU A 43 -6.58 -5.57 -5.02
C GLU A 43 -6.25 -4.65 -6.19
N VAL A 44 -6.08 -3.38 -5.91
CA VAL A 44 -5.78 -2.41 -6.96
C VAL A 44 -4.41 -2.69 -7.58
N CYS A 45 -3.39 -2.86 -6.76
CA CYS A 45 -2.05 -3.07 -7.28
C CYS A 45 -1.93 -4.36 -8.08
N PHE A 46 -2.54 -5.43 -7.58
CA PHE A 46 -2.44 -6.71 -8.27
C PHE A 46 -3.33 -6.81 -9.50
N SER A 47 -4.18 -5.82 -9.74
CA SER A 47 -4.89 -5.74 -11.00
C SER A 47 -3.99 -5.26 -12.13
N LEU A 48 -2.82 -4.72 -11.80
CA LEU A 48 -1.87 -4.24 -12.79
C LEU A 48 -0.92 -5.37 -13.19
N PRO A 49 -0.44 -5.39 -14.44
CA PRO A 49 0.36 -6.52 -14.91
C PRO A 49 1.69 -6.69 -14.17
N GLU A 50 2.04 -7.91 -13.88
CA GLU A 50 3.35 -8.30 -13.33
C GLU A 50 3.71 -7.61 -12.01
N VAL A 51 2.72 -7.26 -11.22
CA VAL A 51 3.00 -6.63 -9.93
C VAL A 51 3.35 -7.68 -8.90
N THR A 52 4.36 -7.39 -8.11
CA THR A 52 4.74 -8.22 -6.97
C THR A 52 4.76 -7.37 -5.72
N GLU A 53 4.59 -8.00 -4.59
CA GLU A 53 4.65 -7.32 -3.30
C GLU A 53 5.88 -7.81 -2.56
N LYS A 54 6.60 -6.88 -1.95
CA LYS A 54 7.80 -7.22 -1.19
C LYS A 54 7.90 -6.28 -0.01
N GLU A 55 8.22 -6.81 1.14
CA GLU A 55 8.38 -5.96 2.31
C GLU A 55 9.71 -5.23 2.27
N ALA A 56 9.66 -3.95 2.57
CA ALA A 56 10.87 -3.15 2.73
C ALA A 56 10.56 -2.10 3.78
N TRP A 57 11.50 -1.82 4.64
CA TRP A 57 11.34 -0.86 5.74
C TRP A 57 10.12 -1.20 6.59
N SER A 58 9.86 -2.48 6.74
CA SER A 58 8.73 -3.01 7.52
C SER A 58 7.36 -2.68 6.94
N GLU A 59 7.31 -2.29 5.67
CA GLU A 59 6.06 -1.97 5.01
C GLU A 59 5.94 -2.71 3.69
N PRO A 60 4.72 -3.03 3.25
CA PRO A 60 4.54 -3.64 1.94
C PRO A 60 4.91 -2.66 0.83
N THR A 61 5.70 -3.11 -0.12
CA THR A 61 6.00 -2.32 -1.30
C THR A 61 5.52 -3.09 -2.52
N PHE A 62 5.08 -2.34 -3.53
CA PHE A 62 4.57 -2.95 -4.76
C PHE A 62 5.51 -2.60 -5.90
N ARG A 63 5.88 -3.63 -6.66
CA ARG A 63 6.94 -3.52 -7.65
C ARG A 63 6.53 -4.12 -8.97
N VAL A 64 7.14 -3.63 -10.03
CA VAL A 64 7.04 -4.24 -11.34
C VAL A 64 8.45 -4.43 -11.84
N ARG A 65 8.79 -5.66 -12.23
CA ARG A 65 10.16 -6.01 -12.62
C ARG A 65 11.14 -5.57 -11.54
N ASP A 66 10.76 -5.81 -10.29
CA ASP A 66 11.57 -5.53 -9.11
C ASP A 66 11.81 -4.04 -8.82
N LYS A 67 11.16 -3.16 -9.55
CA LYS A 67 11.27 -1.72 -9.29
C LYS A 67 10.03 -1.25 -8.59
N MET A 68 10.22 -0.54 -7.48
CA MET A 68 9.11 -0.09 -6.65
C MET A 68 8.36 1.05 -7.30
N PHE A 69 7.05 0.95 -7.37
CA PHE A 69 6.23 2.06 -7.83
C PHE A 69 5.27 2.55 -6.76
N ALA A 70 5.07 1.78 -5.70
CA ALA A 70 4.18 2.18 -4.61
C ALA A 70 4.61 1.51 -3.32
N MET A 71 4.26 2.14 -2.21
CA MET A 71 4.58 1.62 -0.88
C MET A 71 3.42 1.96 0.06
N PHE A 72 2.91 0.95 0.75
CA PHE A 72 1.90 1.17 1.76
C PHE A 72 2.59 1.64 3.04
N THR A 73 1.97 2.56 3.76
CA THR A 73 2.50 3.00 5.05
C THR A 73 1.40 3.02 6.08
N ASN A 74 1.75 2.59 7.27
CA ASN A 74 0.81 2.57 8.38
C ASN A 74 1.49 3.25 9.56
N TYR A 75 1.21 4.54 9.74
CA TYR A 75 1.84 5.37 10.75
C TYR A 75 3.37 5.37 10.63
N HIS A 76 3.83 5.34 9.40
CA HIS A 76 5.26 5.31 9.14
C HIS A 76 5.91 6.54 9.76
N HIS A 77 6.95 6.32 10.54
CA HIS A 77 7.64 7.39 11.28
C HIS A 77 6.69 8.18 12.19
N GLY A 78 5.61 7.56 12.61
CA GLY A 78 4.72 8.22 13.56
C GLY A 78 3.91 9.36 13.00
N ASP A 79 3.72 9.40 11.69
CA ASP A 79 3.01 10.51 11.05
C ASP A 79 1.49 10.41 11.23
N GLY A 80 0.99 9.34 11.82
CA GLY A 80 -0.43 9.20 12.07
C GLY A 80 -1.26 8.90 10.84
N ARG A 81 -0.62 8.52 9.74
CA ARG A 81 -1.34 8.29 8.49
C ARG A 81 -1.29 6.85 8.04
N ILE A 82 -2.41 6.41 7.47
CA ILE A 82 -2.44 5.18 6.70
C ILE A 82 -2.52 5.66 5.26
N ALA A 83 -1.53 5.32 4.46
CA ALA A 83 -1.39 5.93 3.15
C ALA A 83 -0.68 5.01 2.17
N VAL A 84 -0.75 5.35 0.90
CA VAL A 84 0.11 4.77 -0.11
C VAL A 84 0.95 5.90 -0.68
N TRP A 85 2.23 5.67 -0.82
CA TRP A 85 3.14 6.59 -1.51
C TRP A 85 3.38 5.98 -2.89
N CYS A 86 3.26 6.77 -3.94
CA CYS A 86 3.51 6.23 -5.27
C CYS A 86 4.13 7.30 -6.15
N LYS A 87 4.77 6.84 -7.22
CA LYS A 87 5.33 7.76 -8.19
C LYS A 87 4.21 8.55 -8.84
N ALA A 88 4.50 9.75 -9.26
CA ALA A 88 3.53 10.59 -9.95
C ALA A 88 4.20 11.29 -11.11
N PRO A 89 3.45 11.56 -12.18
CA PRO A 89 4.01 12.31 -13.28
C PRO A 89 4.49 13.70 -12.85
N LEU A 90 5.43 14.24 -13.57
CA LEU A 90 6.01 15.52 -13.26
C LEU A 90 4.92 16.58 -13.09
N GLY A 91 4.97 17.32 -12.01
CA GLY A 91 4.01 18.38 -11.72
C GLY A 91 2.74 17.92 -11.05
N MET A 92 2.47 16.62 -11.06
CA MET A 92 1.22 16.13 -10.50
C MET A 92 1.21 16.22 -8.98
N GLN A 93 2.37 16.11 -8.34
CA GLN A 93 2.45 16.18 -6.88
C GLN A 93 1.85 17.51 -6.39
N GLU A 94 2.27 18.61 -6.97
CA GLU A 94 1.76 19.91 -6.55
C GLU A 94 0.30 20.08 -6.87
N ILE A 95 -0.12 19.63 -8.03
CA ILE A 95 -1.52 19.76 -8.45
C ILE A 95 -2.45 19.04 -7.47
N LEU A 96 -2.08 17.81 -7.11
CA LEU A 96 -2.92 17.02 -6.21
C LEU A 96 -2.95 17.59 -4.81
N ILE A 97 -1.80 18.02 -4.29
CA ILE A 97 -1.75 18.60 -2.96
C ILE A 97 -2.55 19.89 -2.90
N ASP A 98 -2.43 20.73 -3.93
CA ASP A 98 -3.19 21.97 -3.97
C ASP A 98 -4.69 21.71 -4.06
N ALA A 99 -5.07 20.65 -4.78
CA ALA A 99 -6.49 20.34 -4.95
C ALA A 99 -7.10 19.82 -3.65
N ASP A 100 -6.38 19.02 -2.88
CA ASP A 100 -6.93 18.47 -1.65
C ASP A 100 -5.81 18.10 -0.67
N PRO A 101 -5.35 19.10 0.08
CA PRO A 101 -4.21 18.84 0.99
C PRO A 101 -4.54 17.93 2.15
N ARG A 102 -5.80 17.58 2.35
CA ARG A 102 -6.15 16.62 3.39
C ARG A 102 -5.98 15.18 2.91
N ARG A 103 -6.08 14.97 1.60
CA ARG A 103 -5.96 13.62 1.04
C ARG A 103 -4.60 13.35 0.46
N PHE A 104 -3.92 14.38 0.00
CA PHE A 104 -2.63 14.22 -0.67
C PHE A 104 -1.55 14.97 0.08
N PHE A 105 -0.37 14.39 0.13
CA PHE A 105 0.74 15.03 0.85
C PHE A 105 2.06 14.65 0.19
N ARG A 106 3.11 15.37 0.58
CA ARG A 106 4.44 15.12 0.09
C ARG A 106 5.11 14.13 1.02
N PRO A 107 5.38 12.90 0.58
CA PRO A 107 5.97 11.92 1.50
C PRO A 107 7.42 12.24 1.78
N PRO A 108 7.92 11.81 2.95
CA PRO A 108 9.33 12.00 3.24
C PRO A 108 10.18 11.13 2.33
N TYR A 109 11.44 11.49 2.19
CA TYR A 109 12.44 10.76 1.42
C TYR A 109 12.18 10.72 -0.09
N VAL A 110 10.99 10.33 -0.51
CA VAL A 110 10.69 10.23 -1.94
C VAL A 110 9.91 11.42 -2.46
N GLY A 111 9.47 12.31 -1.56
CA GLY A 111 8.80 13.53 -1.99
C GLY A 111 9.63 14.36 -2.97
N PRO A 112 10.93 14.58 -2.70
CA PRO A 112 11.75 15.35 -3.66
C PRO A 112 11.86 14.71 -5.02
N LYS A 113 11.55 13.42 -5.14
CA LYS A 113 11.55 12.73 -6.42
C LYS A 113 10.20 12.83 -7.13
N GLY A 114 9.26 13.58 -6.57
CA GLY A 114 7.94 13.78 -7.18
C GLY A 114 6.88 12.77 -6.76
N TRP A 115 7.17 11.90 -5.80
CA TRP A 115 6.19 10.95 -5.32
C TRP A 115 5.08 11.67 -4.57
N ILE A 116 3.90 11.06 -4.56
CA ILE A 116 2.75 11.60 -3.87
C ILE A 116 2.28 10.61 -2.79
N GLY A 117 1.87 11.13 -1.65
CA GLY A 117 1.23 10.34 -0.62
C GLY A 117 -0.28 10.50 -0.73
N ILE A 118 -1.00 9.40 -0.65
CA ILE A 118 -2.45 9.40 -0.75
C ILE A 118 -2.98 8.77 0.53
N CYS A 119 -3.75 9.53 1.28
CA CYS A 119 -4.32 9.02 2.53
C CYS A 119 -5.37 7.97 2.25
N LEU A 120 -5.30 6.86 2.95
CA LEU A 120 -6.21 5.74 2.75
C LEU A 120 -7.13 5.50 3.94
N ASP A 121 -7.04 6.34 4.97
CA ASP A 121 -7.97 6.25 6.07
C ASP A 121 -9.14 7.20 5.79
N GLY A 122 -10.31 6.85 6.24
CA GLY A 122 -11.50 7.63 5.96
C GLY A 122 -12.09 7.29 4.61
N LYS A 123 -12.69 8.29 3.98
CA LYS A 123 -13.30 8.07 2.69
C LYS A 123 -12.27 8.12 1.60
N VAL A 124 -12.24 7.10 0.77
CA VAL A 124 -11.24 6.99 -0.29
C VAL A 124 -11.95 6.77 -1.62
N ASP A 125 -11.56 7.55 -2.60
CA ASP A 125 -12.03 7.32 -3.97
C ASP A 125 -11.08 6.30 -4.61
N TRP A 126 -11.46 5.04 -4.56
CA TRP A 126 -10.58 3.98 -5.03
C TRP A 126 -10.40 3.98 -6.55
N ASN A 127 -11.33 4.60 -7.29
CA ASN A 127 -11.13 4.75 -8.73
C ASN A 127 -9.99 5.74 -9.00
N GLU A 128 -9.92 6.79 -8.21
CA GLU A 128 -8.83 7.74 -8.34
C GLU A 128 -7.51 7.12 -7.92
N VAL A 129 -7.53 6.35 -6.83
CA VAL A 129 -6.32 5.66 -6.38
C VAL A 129 -5.82 4.70 -7.46
N HIS A 130 -6.75 3.97 -8.09
CA HIS A 130 -6.38 3.06 -9.16
C HIS A 130 -5.72 3.82 -10.32
N ALA A 131 -6.30 4.95 -10.71
CA ALA A 131 -5.74 5.73 -11.82
C ALA A 131 -4.34 6.23 -11.50
N LEU A 132 -4.13 6.70 -10.27
CA LEU A 132 -2.83 7.21 -9.86
C LEU A 132 -1.79 6.09 -9.77
N LEU A 133 -2.20 4.92 -9.27
CA LEU A 133 -1.29 3.78 -9.20
C LEU A 133 -0.97 3.24 -10.59
N ALA A 134 -1.94 3.27 -11.50
CA ALA A 134 -1.68 2.85 -12.89
C ALA A 134 -0.65 3.77 -13.54
N ASP A 135 -0.73 5.07 -13.27
CA ASP A 135 0.27 6.00 -13.79
C ASP A 135 1.64 5.72 -13.18
N ALA A 136 1.69 5.46 -11.88
CA ALA A 136 2.95 5.13 -11.23
C ALA A 136 3.55 3.86 -11.82
N TRP A 137 2.72 2.87 -12.07
CA TRP A 137 3.12 1.61 -12.67
C TRP A 137 3.68 1.84 -14.08
N ARG A 138 2.99 2.67 -14.89
CA ARG A 138 3.46 2.96 -16.24
C ARG A 138 4.81 3.65 -16.23
N MET A 139 5.05 4.50 -15.26
CA MET A 139 6.33 5.19 -15.14
C MET A 139 7.47 4.26 -14.76
N THR A 140 7.15 3.11 -14.19
CA THR A 140 8.15 2.21 -13.65
C THR A 140 8.36 0.98 -14.53
N ALA A 141 7.31 0.51 -15.17
CA ALA A 141 7.39 -0.68 -16.01
C ALA A 141 8.21 -0.42 -17.28
N PRO A 142 8.86 -1.45 -17.83
CA PRO A 142 9.52 -1.27 -19.12
C PRO A 142 8.50 -0.83 -20.18
N ALA A 143 8.99 -0.08 -21.16
CA ALA A 143 8.11 0.51 -22.17
C ALA A 143 7.18 -0.49 -22.83
N LYS A 144 7.68 -1.65 -23.19
CA LYS A 144 6.85 -2.65 -23.82
C LYS A 144 5.73 -3.15 -22.92
N LEU A 145 6.06 -3.36 -21.66
CA LEU A 145 5.05 -3.80 -20.69
C LEU A 145 4.06 -2.67 -20.42
N ALA A 146 4.55 -1.46 -20.28
CA ALA A 146 3.68 -0.32 -20.02
C ALA A 146 2.66 -0.14 -21.14
N ALA A 147 3.04 -0.45 -22.35
CA ALA A 147 2.15 -0.30 -23.50
C ALA A 147 0.98 -1.28 -23.47
N THR A 148 1.08 -2.35 -22.67
CA THR A 148 -0.01 -3.32 -22.58
C THR A 148 -1.19 -2.81 -21.75
N LEU A 149 -0.99 -1.73 -21.00
CA LEU A 149 -2.06 -1.16 -20.18
C LEU A 149 -2.49 0.16 -20.79
N PRO A 150 -3.64 0.19 -21.47
CA PRO A 150 -4.04 1.43 -22.12
C PRO A 150 -4.33 2.51 -21.11
N ARG A 151 -4.09 3.75 -21.51
CA ARG A 151 -4.39 4.85 -20.65
C ARG A 151 -5.87 5.02 -20.60
N ALA A 152 -6.37 5.31 -19.44
CA ALA A 152 -7.78 5.53 -19.28
C ALA A 152 -8.14 6.85 -19.92
N GLY A 153 -9.12 6.84 -20.66
CA GLY A 153 -9.76 7.99 -21.22
C GLY A 153 -9.00 9.01 -21.94
#